data_767e8124c8f43199b0720409fc56243b
#
_entry.id   767e8124c8f43199b0720409fc56243b
#
_cell.length_a   1.000
_cell.length_b   1.000
_cell.length_c   1.000
_cell.angle_alpha   90.00
_cell.angle_beta   90.00
_cell.angle_gamma   90.00
#
_symmetry.space_group_name_H-M   'P 1'
#
loop_
_entity.id
_entity.type
_entity.pdbx_description
1 polymer ?
#
loop_
_entity_poly.entity_id
_entity_poly.type
_entity_poly.pdbx_seq_one_letter_code
_entity_poly.pdbx_strand_id
1 'polypeptide(L)'
;MSNQSWPGVSSLVLNEPLLWEKGRPGRVGVSLPESDVPAAPYEAEGMVRTDLNLPDLAELDVVRHYTRLSTWNFGVDTGMYPLGSCTMKYNPKINEKIAALPGFAGAHPLFPSEYSQGALRVLYETGQMLC
;
A
#
# COMPACT_ATOMS: atom_id res chain seq x y z
N MET A 1 17.55 -3.21 -30.92
CA MET A 1 17.70 -3.03 -29.45
C MET A 1 17.88 -1.55 -29.23
N SER A 2 16.86 -0.84 -28.82
CA SER A 2 16.92 0.61 -28.56
C SER A 2 17.73 0.81 -27.28
N ASN A 3 18.82 1.53 -27.41
CA ASN A 3 19.67 1.93 -26.30
C ASN A 3 18.91 3.00 -25.50
N GLN A 4 18.02 2.56 -24.62
CA GLN A 4 17.32 3.48 -23.72
C GLN A 4 18.28 3.85 -22.61
N SER A 5 18.95 4.97 -22.78
CA SER A 5 19.68 5.64 -21.70
C SER A 5 18.65 6.04 -20.64
N TRP A 6 18.74 5.43 -19.48
CA TRP A 6 17.96 5.84 -18.31
C TRP A 6 18.35 7.29 -17.97
N PRO A 7 17.40 8.22 -17.98
CA PRO A 7 17.70 9.57 -17.49
C PRO A 7 17.99 9.46 -15.99
N GLY A 8 19.24 9.56 -15.63
CA GLY A 8 19.72 9.25 -14.29
C GLY A 8 19.24 10.14 -13.16
N VAL A 9 18.41 11.16 -13.42
CA VAL A 9 18.09 12.17 -12.41
C VAL A 9 16.63 12.63 -12.42
N SER A 10 15.81 12.28 -13.40
CA SER A 10 14.41 12.68 -13.43
C SER A 10 13.55 11.65 -12.72
N SER A 11 12.75 12.07 -11.73
CA SER A 11 11.74 11.22 -11.09
C SER A 11 10.57 10.86 -12.03
N LEU A 12 10.36 11.67 -13.06
CA LEU A 12 9.29 11.45 -14.05
C LEU A 12 9.81 10.59 -15.20
N VAL A 13 9.42 9.32 -15.22
CA VAL A 13 9.74 8.36 -16.28
C VAL A 13 8.45 7.97 -16.97
N LEU A 14 8.22 8.48 -18.18
CA LEU A 14 7.00 8.20 -18.95
C LEU A 14 7.01 6.85 -19.65
N ASN A 15 8.17 6.21 -19.78
CA ASN A 15 8.35 4.92 -20.45
C ASN A 15 8.79 3.86 -19.45
N GLU A 16 7.99 3.63 -18.43
CA GLU A 16 8.26 2.61 -17.41
C GLU A 16 7.91 1.22 -17.97
N PRO A 17 8.86 0.27 -18.02
CA PRO A 17 8.61 -1.07 -18.51
C PRO A 17 7.70 -1.85 -17.57
N LEU A 18 7.06 -2.90 -18.08
CA LEU A 18 6.27 -3.81 -17.28
C LEU A 18 7.14 -4.57 -16.27
N LEU A 19 6.56 -4.99 -15.16
CA LEU A 19 7.29 -5.79 -14.15
C LEU A 19 7.86 -7.09 -14.73
N TRP A 20 7.15 -7.71 -15.68
CA TRP A 20 7.62 -8.91 -16.40
C TRP A 20 8.89 -8.67 -17.20
N GLU A 21 9.07 -7.47 -17.72
CA GLU A 21 10.28 -7.10 -18.47
C GLU A 21 11.47 -6.80 -17.56
N LYS A 22 11.20 -6.56 -16.28
CA LYS A 22 12.23 -6.28 -15.25
C LYS A 22 12.69 -7.53 -14.51
N GLY A 23 11.87 -8.56 -14.52
CA GLY A 23 12.14 -9.81 -13.80
C GLY A 23 13.49 -10.42 -14.19
N ARG A 24 14.18 -10.96 -13.19
CA ARG A 24 15.41 -11.75 -13.40
C ARG A 24 15.36 -12.97 -12.49
N PRO A 25 15.62 -14.17 -13.02
CA PRO A 25 15.57 -15.40 -12.23
C PRO A 25 16.38 -15.32 -10.93
N GLY A 26 15.78 -15.82 -9.87
CA GLY A 26 16.40 -15.89 -8.55
C GLY A 26 16.32 -14.61 -7.70
N ARG A 27 15.64 -13.56 -8.17
CA ARG A 27 15.36 -12.39 -7.31
C ARG A 27 14.21 -12.69 -6.36
N VAL A 28 14.36 -12.24 -5.13
CA VAL A 28 13.34 -12.37 -4.06
C VAL A 28 12.97 -11.00 -3.56
N GLY A 29 11.68 -10.68 -3.57
CA GLY A 29 11.15 -9.39 -3.14
C GLY A 29 10.69 -9.35 -1.69
N VAL A 30 10.36 -10.50 -1.11
CA VAL A 30 9.89 -10.62 0.27
C VAL A 30 10.32 -11.97 0.84
N SER A 31 10.72 -11.97 2.11
CA SER A 31 10.92 -13.19 2.88
C SER A 31 9.65 -13.50 3.64
N LEU A 32 9.02 -14.62 3.34
CA LEU A 32 7.86 -15.08 4.08
C LEU A 32 8.33 -15.73 5.40
N PRO A 33 7.60 -15.59 6.50
CA PRO A 33 7.84 -16.34 7.71
C PRO A 33 7.65 -17.84 7.46
N GLU A 34 8.25 -18.66 8.29
CA GLU A 34 7.97 -20.11 8.27
C GLU A 34 6.48 -20.34 8.55
N SER A 35 5.91 -21.37 7.90
CA SER A 35 4.52 -21.74 8.13
C SER A 35 4.37 -22.29 9.55
N ASP A 36 3.46 -21.70 10.31
CA ASP A 36 3.05 -22.18 11.64
C ASP A 36 1.96 -23.25 11.58
N VAL A 37 1.53 -23.61 10.36
CA VAL A 37 0.54 -24.65 10.09
C VAL A 37 1.23 -25.88 9.50
N PRO A 38 0.94 -27.11 9.97
CA PRO A 38 1.46 -28.33 9.36
C PRO A 38 1.14 -28.38 7.87
N ALA A 39 2.15 -28.71 7.05
CA ALA A 39 1.93 -28.92 5.63
C ALA A 39 1.00 -30.14 5.42
N ALA A 40 -0.14 -29.90 4.79
CA ALA A 40 -1.05 -30.96 4.36
C ALA A 40 -0.93 -31.16 2.84
N PRO A 41 -1.06 -32.39 2.34
CA PRO A 41 -1.16 -32.62 0.90
C PRO A 41 -2.36 -31.85 0.34
N TYR A 42 -2.13 -31.07 -0.71
CA TYR A 42 -3.22 -30.38 -1.39
C TYR A 42 -3.87 -31.36 -2.37
N GLU A 43 -5.09 -31.80 -2.06
CA GLU A 43 -5.81 -32.85 -2.81
C GLU A 43 -6.44 -32.36 -4.13
N ALA A 44 -6.18 -31.14 -4.55
CA ALA A 44 -6.74 -30.58 -5.78
C ALA A 44 -5.84 -30.84 -7.01
N GLU A 45 -5.48 -32.08 -7.24
CA GLU A 45 -4.73 -32.50 -8.42
C GLU A 45 -5.48 -32.08 -9.69
N GLY A 46 -4.81 -31.35 -10.58
CA GLY A 46 -5.42 -30.80 -11.80
C GLY A 46 -6.12 -29.45 -11.64
N MET A 47 -6.34 -28.94 -10.43
CA MET A 47 -6.91 -27.61 -10.17
C MET A 47 -5.83 -26.56 -9.88
N VAL A 48 -4.60 -26.99 -9.66
CA VAL A 48 -3.49 -26.09 -9.35
C VAL A 48 -2.73 -25.77 -10.63
N ARG A 49 -2.55 -24.49 -10.89
CA ARG A 49 -1.72 -24.00 -11.97
C ARG A 49 -0.25 -24.19 -11.60
N THR A 50 0.47 -24.98 -12.38
CA THR A 50 1.90 -25.31 -12.15
C THR A 50 2.85 -24.21 -12.59
N ASP A 51 2.45 -23.41 -13.56
CA ASP A 51 3.21 -22.26 -14.06
C ASP A 51 2.41 -20.98 -13.86
N LEU A 52 2.89 -20.12 -12.97
CA LEU A 52 2.24 -18.85 -12.66
C LEU A 52 2.71 -17.72 -13.58
N ASN A 53 3.81 -17.91 -14.32
CA ASN A 53 4.43 -16.89 -15.17
C ASN A 53 4.56 -15.53 -14.44
N LEU A 54 4.94 -15.57 -13.18
CA LEU A 54 5.21 -14.38 -12.38
C LEU A 54 6.69 -14.01 -12.49
N PRO A 55 7.02 -12.71 -12.54
CA PRO A 55 8.43 -12.30 -12.61
C PRO A 55 9.09 -12.36 -11.23
N ASP A 56 10.34 -12.83 -11.19
CA ASP A 56 11.18 -12.73 -10.01
C ASP A 56 11.69 -11.29 -9.86
N LEU A 57 11.31 -10.62 -8.81
CA LEU A 57 11.60 -9.20 -8.58
C LEU A 57 12.17 -8.98 -7.18
N ALA A 58 13.06 -8.01 -7.05
CA ALA A 58 13.45 -7.50 -5.74
C ALA A 58 12.44 -6.44 -5.27
N GLU A 59 12.30 -6.27 -3.95
CA GLU A 59 11.46 -5.21 -3.36
C GLU A 59 11.73 -3.84 -3.98
N LEU A 60 13.02 -3.51 -4.16
CA LEU A 60 13.46 -2.26 -4.77
C LEU A 60 12.89 -2.03 -6.17
N ASP A 61 12.81 -3.08 -7.00
CA ASP A 61 12.27 -3.00 -8.35
C ASP A 61 10.77 -2.69 -8.32
N VAL A 62 10.05 -3.35 -7.41
CA VAL A 62 8.60 -3.16 -7.22
C VAL A 62 8.30 -1.76 -6.70
N VAL A 63 8.96 -1.33 -5.63
CA VAL A 63 8.75 0.00 -5.03
C VAL A 63 9.03 1.11 -6.03
N ARG A 64 10.17 1.04 -6.72
CA ARG A 64 10.54 2.05 -7.73
C ARG A 64 9.60 2.07 -8.92
N HIS A 65 9.12 0.91 -9.36
CA HIS A 65 8.17 0.82 -10.46
C HIS A 65 6.86 1.55 -10.12
N TYR A 66 6.23 1.19 -9.02
CA TYR A 66 4.97 1.82 -8.62
C TYR A 66 5.12 3.28 -8.21
N THR A 67 6.25 3.67 -7.62
CA THR A 67 6.53 5.07 -7.33
C THR A 67 6.60 5.90 -8.61
N ARG A 68 7.23 5.39 -9.68
CA ARG A 68 7.27 6.07 -10.97
C ARG A 68 5.88 6.13 -11.62
N LEU A 69 5.13 5.04 -11.62
CA LEU A 69 3.76 5.03 -12.13
C LEU A 69 2.87 6.02 -11.37
N SER A 70 3.02 6.12 -10.06
CA SER A 70 2.24 7.05 -9.26
C SER A 70 2.44 8.51 -9.64
N THR A 71 3.61 8.87 -10.19
CA THR A 71 3.88 10.23 -10.66
C THR A 71 3.16 10.60 -11.95
N TRP A 72 2.56 9.64 -12.66
CA TRP A 72 1.78 9.89 -13.86
C TRP A 72 0.37 10.42 -13.56
N ASN A 73 -0.08 10.27 -12.35
CA ASN A 73 -1.37 10.72 -11.88
C ASN A 73 -1.23 11.83 -10.84
N PHE A 74 -2.31 12.58 -10.66
CA PHE A 74 -2.39 13.52 -9.56
C PHE A 74 -2.44 12.78 -8.23
N GLY A 75 -1.68 13.28 -7.25
CA GLY A 75 -1.70 12.79 -5.90
C GLY A 75 -1.71 13.93 -4.90
N VAL A 76 -2.43 13.77 -3.81
CA VAL A 76 -2.54 14.79 -2.75
C VAL A 76 -1.22 15.08 -2.05
N ASP A 77 -0.25 14.19 -2.17
CA ASP A 77 1.09 14.38 -1.62
C ASP A 77 1.98 15.26 -2.50
N THR A 78 1.64 15.41 -3.78
CA THR A 78 2.42 16.18 -4.75
C THR A 78 1.80 17.53 -5.11
N GLY A 79 0.51 17.73 -4.79
CA GLY A 79 -0.18 18.96 -5.09
C GLY A 79 -1.66 18.93 -4.72
N MET A 80 -2.32 20.06 -4.85
CA MET A 80 -3.75 20.15 -4.65
C MET A 80 -4.50 19.44 -5.80
N TYR A 81 -5.49 18.62 -5.44
CA TYR A 81 -6.35 17.92 -6.39
C TYR A 81 -7.69 18.64 -6.53
N PRO A 82 -7.85 19.52 -7.54
CA PRO A 82 -8.98 20.45 -7.63
C PRO A 82 -10.21 19.83 -8.28
N LEU A 83 -10.70 18.71 -7.78
CA LEU A 83 -11.97 18.14 -8.21
C LEU A 83 -13.12 18.69 -7.36
N GLY A 84 -14.26 19.00 -8.00
CA GLY A 84 -15.44 19.59 -7.39
C GLY A 84 -15.92 18.93 -6.08
N SER A 85 -17.01 18.17 -6.13
CA SER A 85 -17.57 17.50 -4.94
C SER A 85 -16.67 16.46 -4.29
N CYS A 86 -15.72 15.94 -5.05
CA CYS A 86 -14.77 14.89 -4.63
C CYS A 86 -13.36 15.43 -4.40
N THR A 87 -13.21 16.70 -4.03
CA THR A 87 -11.87 17.26 -3.76
C THR A 87 -11.15 16.45 -2.70
N MET A 88 -10.05 15.83 -3.10
CA MET A 88 -9.21 15.04 -2.19
C MET A 88 -8.37 15.99 -1.34
N LYS A 89 -8.52 15.88 -0.01
CA LYS A 89 -7.78 16.70 0.96
C LYS A 89 -6.49 15.97 1.34
N TYR A 90 -5.46 16.75 1.62
CA TYR A 90 -4.27 16.19 2.23
C TYR A 90 -4.60 15.68 3.64
N ASN A 91 -4.32 14.40 3.89
CA ASN A 91 -4.41 13.82 5.22
C ASN A 91 -3.02 13.79 5.85
N PRO A 92 -2.79 14.53 6.96
CA PRO A 92 -1.50 14.48 7.66
C PRO A 92 -1.11 13.05 7.99
N LYS A 93 0.13 12.65 7.65
CA LYS A 93 0.60 11.26 7.82
C LYS A 93 0.55 10.75 9.26
N ILE A 94 0.54 11.66 10.22
CA ILE A 94 0.39 11.32 11.65
C ILE A 94 -0.99 10.72 11.94
N ASN A 95 -2.03 11.12 11.21
CA ASN A 95 -3.39 10.64 11.43
C ASN A 95 -3.49 9.13 11.23
N GLU A 96 -2.83 8.58 10.19
CA GLU A 96 -2.78 7.14 9.94
C GLU A 96 -2.10 6.39 11.09
N LYS A 97 -1.01 6.95 11.62
CA LYS A 97 -0.29 6.34 12.75
C LYS A 97 -1.14 6.32 14.01
N ILE A 98 -1.87 7.39 14.29
CA ILE A 98 -2.75 7.47 15.45
C ILE A 98 -3.95 6.53 15.29
N ALA A 99 -4.61 6.54 14.12
CA ALA A 99 -5.74 5.66 13.83
C ALA A 99 -5.39 4.17 13.94
N ALA A 100 -4.15 3.80 13.59
CA ALA A 100 -3.66 2.43 13.67
C ALA A 100 -3.30 1.97 15.10
N LEU A 101 -3.32 2.84 16.11
CA LEU A 101 -3.09 2.42 17.49
C LEU A 101 -4.13 1.38 17.92
N PRO A 102 -3.72 0.30 18.62
CA PRO A 102 -4.63 -0.79 18.99
C PRO A 102 -5.88 -0.32 19.76
N GLY A 103 -5.74 0.72 20.59
CA GLY A 103 -6.86 1.30 21.34
C GLY A 103 -7.94 1.97 20.49
N PHE A 104 -7.60 2.36 19.25
CA PHE A 104 -8.57 2.90 18.28
C PHE A 104 -8.97 1.85 17.24
N ALA A 105 -8.00 1.23 16.59
CA ALA A 105 -8.25 0.28 15.49
C ALA A 105 -8.99 -1.00 15.95
N GLY A 106 -8.76 -1.43 17.19
CA GLY A 106 -9.39 -2.64 17.76
C GLY A 106 -10.73 -2.40 18.46
N ALA A 107 -11.24 -1.17 18.50
CA ALA A 107 -12.49 -0.86 19.19
C ALA A 107 -13.70 -1.25 18.34
N HIS A 108 -14.54 -2.17 18.84
CA HIS A 108 -15.78 -2.51 18.18
C HIS A 108 -16.85 -1.42 18.44
N PRO A 109 -17.71 -1.07 17.45
CA PRO A 109 -18.74 -0.04 17.61
C PRO A 109 -19.73 -0.29 18.74
N LEU A 110 -19.97 -1.55 19.08
CA LEU A 110 -20.88 -1.96 20.17
C LEU A 110 -20.13 -2.23 21.49
N PHE A 111 -18.89 -1.76 21.60
CA PHE A 111 -18.14 -1.90 22.84
C PHE A 111 -18.80 -1.08 23.96
N PRO A 112 -18.89 -1.61 25.21
CA PRO A 112 -19.49 -0.86 26.30
C PRO A 112 -18.84 0.51 26.50
N SER A 113 -19.65 1.53 26.76
CA SER A 113 -19.20 2.92 26.86
C SER A 113 -18.11 3.14 27.93
N GLU A 114 -18.15 2.39 29.01
CA GLU A 114 -17.15 2.43 30.08
C GLU A 114 -15.73 2.09 29.59
N TYR A 115 -15.60 1.28 28.53
CA TYR A 115 -14.31 0.92 27.93
C TYR A 115 -13.95 1.77 26.70
N SER A 116 -14.88 2.65 26.24
CA SER A 116 -14.72 3.46 25.04
C SER A 116 -14.47 4.94 25.36
N GLN A 117 -14.24 5.31 26.61
CA GLN A 117 -14.17 6.70 27.04
C GLN A 117 -13.11 7.53 26.30
N GLY A 118 -11.97 6.94 25.94
CA GLY A 118 -10.93 7.60 25.16
C GLY A 118 -11.40 8.00 23.75
N ALA A 119 -12.08 7.10 23.05
CA ALA A 119 -12.63 7.38 21.72
C ALA A 119 -13.76 8.41 21.78
N LEU A 120 -14.65 8.30 22.77
CA LEU A 120 -15.75 9.27 23.00
C LEU A 120 -15.20 10.65 23.31
N ARG A 121 -14.12 10.75 24.09
CA ARG A 121 -13.45 12.01 24.38
C ARG A 121 -12.86 12.67 23.15
N VAL A 122 -12.22 11.90 22.26
CA VAL A 122 -11.70 12.41 20.98
C VAL A 122 -12.83 13.01 20.16
N LEU A 123 -13.98 12.33 20.05
CA LEU A 123 -15.15 12.82 19.31
C LEU A 123 -15.71 14.12 19.93
N TYR A 124 -15.86 14.15 21.26
CA TYR A 124 -16.37 15.32 21.97
C TYR A 124 -15.43 16.53 21.82
N GLU A 125 -14.14 16.36 22.10
CA GLU A 125 -13.18 17.46 22.00
C GLU A 125 -13.03 17.96 20.56
N THR A 126 -13.07 17.06 19.56
CA THR A 126 -13.08 17.45 18.14
C THR A 126 -14.31 18.31 17.82
N GLY A 127 -15.48 17.89 18.28
CA GLY A 127 -16.69 18.69 18.14
C GLY A 127 -16.55 20.09 18.75
N GLN A 128 -15.99 20.19 19.95
CA GLN A 128 -15.77 21.49 20.62
C GLN A 128 -14.76 22.38 19.88
N MET A 129 -13.76 21.79 19.21
CA MET A 129 -12.78 22.56 18.43
C MET A 129 -13.33 23.07 17.10
N LEU A 130 -14.37 22.43 16.56
CA LEU A 130 -14.99 22.80 15.28
C LEU A 130 -16.15 23.78 15.41
N CYS A 131 -16.73 23.91 16.58
CA CYS A 131 -17.82 24.85 16.91
C CYS A 131 -17.31 26.18 17.47
#